data_c3fa0eeeef0068a55c4756664e8430bf
#
_entry.id   c3fa0eeeef0068a55c4756664e8430bf
#
_cell.length_a   1.000
_cell.length_b   1.000
_cell.length_c   1.000
_cell.angle_alpha   90.00
_cell.angle_beta   90.00
_cell.angle_gamma   90.00
#
_symmetry.space_group_name_H-M   'P 1'
#
loop_
_entity.id
_entity.type
_entity.pdbx_description
1 polymer ?
#
loop_
_entity_poly.entity_id
_entity_poly.type
_entity_poly.pdbx_seq_one_letter_code
_entity_poly.pdbx_strand_id
1 'polypeptide(L)'
;MSQIAPSLFITGTDTGVGKTVCTAALARALREMGHEVGVMKPIQTGVRRTQEGWEPGDAEYLTHVSGLNDPMNLVCPVRLEAPLAPSTAAELEGTTVDLAKVLTAYRELRTRHAGVLVEGAGGIAVPIQGDYGMADLAREMELPVLIVARPALGTINHTVMTVRYAQTAGLTVLGVIVAGMPLNPGLAEQTSPAAIEQLTGVPVLGRLPYDDKINTDRCDPGASVDWMHASGTAQRVLDQMNILANALSK
;
A
#
# COMPACT_ATOMS: atom_id res chain seq x y z
N MET A 1 7.81 10.51 25.22
CA MET A 1 6.65 10.36 24.34
C MET A 1 6.86 9.06 23.58
N SER A 2 5.95 8.09 23.69
CA SER A 2 6.04 6.87 22.89
C SER A 2 5.93 7.27 21.40
N GLN A 3 6.92 6.94 20.60
CA GLN A 3 6.84 7.14 19.16
C GLN A 3 5.65 6.34 18.63
N ILE A 4 4.74 7.03 17.93
CA ILE A 4 3.60 6.36 17.29
C ILE A 4 4.18 5.47 16.19
N ALA A 5 3.89 4.19 16.27
CA ALA A 5 4.30 3.26 15.24
C ALA A 5 3.31 3.35 14.07
N PRO A 6 3.77 3.64 12.86
CA PRO A 6 2.90 3.83 11.72
C PRO A 6 2.28 2.50 11.28
N SER A 7 0.95 2.41 11.36
CA SER A 7 0.19 1.35 10.72
C SER A 7 -0.73 1.98 9.68
N LEU A 8 -0.67 1.50 8.45
CA LEU A 8 -1.35 2.08 7.29
C LEU A 8 -1.90 1.00 6.38
N PHE A 9 -3.03 1.27 5.75
CA PHE A 9 -3.51 0.50 4.61
C PHE A 9 -3.12 1.23 3.31
N ILE A 10 -2.27 0.64 2.50
CA ILE A 10 -1.82 1.21 1.24
C ILE A 10 -2.69 0.70 0.11
N THR A 11 -3.42 1.59 -0.54
CA THR A 11 -4.23 1.28 -1.72
C THR A 11 -3.74 2.04 -2.95
N GLY A 12 -4.26 1.69 -4.11
CA GLY A 12 -3.96 2.41 -5.36
C GLY A 12 -5.18 2.99 -6.02
N THR A 13 -4.97 3.95 -6.89
CA THR A 13 -6.01 4.42 -7.81
C THR A 13 -6.29 3.42 -8.92
N ASP A 14 -5.41 2.42 -9.09
CA ASP A 14 -5.52 1.35 -10.08
C ASP A 14 -4.52 0.22 -9.73
N THR A 15 -4.52 -0.87 -10.52
CA THR A 15 -3.46 -1.87 -10.55
C THR A 15 -2.23 -1.30 -11.26
N GLY A 16 -1.02 -1.71 -10.84
CA GLY A 16 0.22 -1.28 -11.50
C GLY A 16 0.63 0.18 -11.26
N VAL A 17 0.02 0.90 -10.32
CA VAL A 17 0.37 2.30 -10.00
C VAL A 17 1.62 2.46 -9.12
N GLY A 18 2.28 1.35 -8.74
CA GLY A 18 3.50 1.38 -7.93
C GLY A 18 3.27 1.19 -6.43
N LYS A 19 2.14 0.59 -6.01
CA LYS A 19 1.87 0.31 -4.57
C LYS A 19 3.01 -0.44 -3.91
N THR A 20 3.41 -1.57 -4.49
CA THR A 20 4.41 -2.48 -3.93
C THR A 20 5.76 -1.79 -3.73
N VAL A 21 6.18 -1.02 -4.72
CA VAL A 21 7.42 -0.21 -4.64
C VAL A 21 7.32 0.84 -3.55
N CYS A 22 6.22 1.60 -3.51
CA CYS A 22 5.99 2.63 -2.49
C CYS A 22 5.92 2.02 -1.07
N THR A 23 5.21 0.91 -0.90
CA THR A 23 5.06 0.24 0.40
C THR A 23 6.40 -0.26 0.92
N ALA A 24 7.16 -0.96 0.07
CA ALA A 24 8.46 -1.51 0.44
C ALA A 24 9.48 -0.41 0.76
N ALA A 25 9.57 0.61 -0.10
CA ALA A 25 10.48 1.73 0.11
C ALA A 25 10.13 2.55 1.36
N LEU A 26 8.83 2.78 1.61
CA LEU A 26 8.37 3.44 2.83
C LEU A 26 8.69 2.62 4.08
N ALA A 27 8.43 1.31 4.05
CA ALA A 27 8.75 0.42 5.17
C ALA A 27 10.25 0.45 5.49
N ARG A 28 11.09 0.35 4.47
CA ARG A 28 12.54 0.41 4.60
C ARG A 28 12.99 1.75 5.19
N ALA A 29 12.54 2.86 4.64
CA ALA A 29 12.89 4.20 5.11
C ALA A 29 12.47 4.43 6.56
N LEU A 30 11.26 4.01 6.95
CA LEU A 30 10.77 4.11 8.32
C LEU A 30 11.64 3.30 9.29
N ARG A 31 12.05 2.09 8.90
CA ARG A 31 12.95 1.25 9.71
C ARG A 31 14.33 1.85 9.88
N GLU A 32 14.89 2.46 8.83
CA GLU A 32 16.16 3.18 8.89
C GLU A 32 16.08 4.45 9.76
N MET A 33 14.88 5.03 9.88
CA MET A 33 14.58 6.12 10.85
C MET A 33 14.33 5.62 12.28
N GLY A 34 14.43 4.30 12.52
CA GLY A 34 14.30 3.70 13.86
C GLY A 34 12.89 3.28 14.25
N HIS A 35 11.95 3.23 13.30
CA HIS A 35 10.59 2.77 13.57
C HIS A 35 10.46 1.25 13.35
N GLU A 36 9.86 0.57 14.31
CA GLU A 36 9.57 -0.88 14.26
C GLU A 36 8.31 -1.15 13.42
N VAL A 37 8.48 -1.29 12.09
CA VAL A 37 7.38 -1.56 11.17
C VAL A 37 7.54 -2.88 10.45
N GLY A 38 6.46 -3.66 10.38
CA GLY A 38 6.29 -4.84 9.54
C GLY A 38 5.58 -4.53 8.23
N VAL A 39 5.51 -5.51 7.33
CA VAL A 39 4.76 -5.41 6.06
C VAL A 39 3.79 -6.57 5.93
N MET A 40 2.68 -6.33 5.23
CA MET A 40 1.67 -7.36 4.91
C MET A 40 1.10 -7.14 3.51
N LYS A 41 0.97 -8.22 2.75
CA LYS A 41 0.16 -8.35 1.53
C LYS A 41 -0.96 -9.33 1.82
N PRO A 42 -2.12 -8.91 2.35
CA PRO A 42 -3.16 -9.81 2.83
C PRO A 42 -3.60 -10.85 1.81
N ILE A 43 -3.73 -10.42 0.56
CA ILE A 43 -4.16 -11.22 -0.57
C ILE A 43 -3.30 -10.88 -1.76
N GLN A 44 -2.70 -11.88 -2.39
CA GLN A 44 -1.94 -11.76 -3.62
C GLN A 44 -2.57 -12.62 -4.70
N THR A 45 -2.88 -12.03 -5.86
CA THR A 45 -3.42 -12.70 -7.04
C THR A 45 -2.39 -12.69 -8.16
N GLY A 46 -2.50 -13.61 -9.12
CA GLY A 46 -1.60 -13.70 -10.27
C GLY A 46 -0.24 -14.34 -9.95
N VAL A 47 -0.14 -15.17 -8.93
CA VAL A 47 1.09 -15.89 -8.57
C VAL A 47 0.95 -17.37 -8.86
N ARG A 48 1.95 -17.97 -9.50
CA ARG A 48 1.94 -19.39 -9.83
C ARG A 48 2.34 -20.25 -8.64
N ARG A 49 1.68 -21.39 -8.54
CA ARG A 49 2.07 -22.46 -7.64
C ARG A 49 3.08 -23.37 -8.34
N THR A 50 4.21 -23.65 -7.69
CA THR A 50 5.25 -24.56 -8.17
C THR A 50 5.37 -25.76 -7.25
N GLN A 51 6.24 -26.71 -7.60
CA GLN A 51 6.55 -27.86 -6.73
C GLN A 51 7.29 -27.43 -5.45
N GLU A 52 8.00 -26.32 -5.49
CA GLU A 52 8.80 -25.76 -4.36
C GLU A 52 7.98 -24.78 -3.51
N GLY A 53 6.74 -24.44 -3.92
CA GLY A 53 5.89 -23.47 -3.24
C GLY A 53 5.26 -22.46 -4.21
N TRP A 54 5.32 -21.19 -3.88
CA TRP A 54 4.81 -20.12 -4.73
C TRP A 54 5.96 -19.38 -5.40
N GLU A 55 5.77 -18.98 -6.66
CA GLU A 55 6.70 -18.03 -7.31
C GLU A 55 6.76 -16.72 -6.51
N PRO A 56 7.92 -16.06 -6.48
CA PRO A 56 8.04 -14.74 -5.87
C PRO A 56 7.07 -13.73 -6.50
N GLY A 57 6.60 -12.80 -5.68
CA GLY A 57 5.70 -11.74 -6.09
C GLY A 57 5.77 -10.53 -5.16
N ASP A 58 4.68 -9.77 -5.05
CA ASP A 58 4.63 -8.56 -4.23
C ASP A 58 5.09 -8.80 -2.78
N ALA A 59 4.66 -9.90 -2.15
CA ALA A 59 5.00 -10.20 -0.76
C ALA A 59 6.49 -10.44 -0.55
N GLU A 60 7.14 -11.13 -1.47
CA GLU A 60 8.60 -11.37 -1.45
C GLU A 60 9.36 -10.05 -1.69
N TYR A 61 8.90 -9.21 -2.61
CA TYR A 61 9.45 -7.88 -2.81
C TYR A 61 9.34 -7.02 -1.54
N LEU A 62 8.16 -7.00 -0.92
CA LEU A 62 7.93 -6.25 0.32
C LEU A 62 8.91 -6.66 1.42
N THR A 63 9.06 -7.95 1.68
CA THR A 63 9.95 -8.46 2.73
C THR A 63 11.41 -8.23 2.42
N HIS A 64 11.83 -8.48 1.18
CA HIS A 64 13.22 -8.32 0.74
C HIS A 64 13.67 -6.86 0.87
N VAL A 65 12.95 -5.93 0.25
CA VAL A 65 13.33 -4.51 0.22
C VAL A 65 13.25 -3.87 1.60
N SER A 66 12.24 -4.19 2.40
CA SER A 66 12.12 -3.69 3.77
C SER A 66 13.14 -4.30 4.73
N GLY A 67 13.83 -5.38 4.33
CA GLY A 67 14.80 -6.09 5.18
C GLY A 67 14.12 -6.82 6.34
N LEU A 68 12.92 -7.36 6.13
CA LEU A 68 12.15 -8.13 7.09
C LEU A 68 12.29 -9.63 6.84
N ASN A 69 12.03 -10.42 7.87
CA ASN A 69 12.12 -11.88 7.82
C ASN A 69 10.95 -12.54 8.56
N ASP A 70 9.76 -11.96 8.44
CA ASP A 70 8.56 -12.56 8.99
C ASP A 70 8.13 -13.80 8.20
N PRO A 71 7.48 -14.79 8.84
CA PRO A 71 6.94 -15.94 8.14
C PRO A 71 5.99 -15.53 7.02
N MET A 72 6.23 -16.07 5.81
CA MET A 72 5.49 -15.67 4.62
C MET A 72 3.98 -15.94 4.72
N ASN A 73 3.56 -16.93 5.51
CA ASN A 73 2.15 -17.17 5.80
C ASN A 73 1.49 -16.09 6.67
N LEU A 74 2.27 -15.24 7.34
CA LEU A 74 1.79 -14.05 8.04
C LEU A 74 1.81 -12.83 7.09
N VAL A 75 2.89 -12.68 6.31
CA VAL A 75 3.02 -11.58 5.35
C VAL A 75 1.99 -11.70 4.24
N CYS A 76 1.80 -12.90 3.68
CA CYS A 76 0.84 -13.15 2.60
C CYS A 76 0.02 -14.42 2.88
N PRO A 77 -1.02 -14.32 3.73
CA PRO A 77 -1.82 -15.47 4.14
C PRO A 77 -2.68 -16.07 3.03
N VAL A 78 -3.07 -15.28 2.02
CA VAL A 78 -3.90 -15.73 0.90
C VAL A 78 -3.19 -15.47 -0.43
N ARG A 79 -3.05 -16.52 -1.24
CA ARG A 79 -2.49 -16.46 -2.60
C ARG A 79 -3.43 -17.17 -3.57
N LEU A 80 -3.67 -16.54 -4.71
CA LEU A 80 -4.52 -17.03 -5.78
C LEU A 80 -3.75 -16.97 -7.11
N GLU A 81 -3.92 -17.98 -7.95
CA GLU A 81 -3.18 -18.12 -9.21
C GLU A 81 -3.72 -17.18 -10.31
N ALA A 82 -5.05 -17.00 -10.34
CA ALA A 82 -5.66 -16.16 -11.36
C ALA A 82 -5.32 -14.66 -11.15
N PRO A 83 -4.82 -13.94 -12.20
CA PRO A 83 -4.49 -12.52 -12.13
C PRO A 83 -5.75 -11.63 -12.23
N LEU A 84 -6.66 -11.79 -11.29
CA LEU A 84 -7.99 -11.16 -11.25
C LEU A 84 -8.21 -10.50 -9.88
N ALA A 85 -9.37 -9.84 -9.72
CA ALA A 85 -9.81 -9.38 -8.41
C ALA A 85 -9.94 -10.59 -7.45
N PRO A 86 -9.61 -10.45 -6.15
CA PRO A 86 -9.62 -11.57 -5.21
C PRO A 86 -10.88 -12.41 -5.20
N SER A 87 -12.07 -11.78 -5.24
CA SER A 87 -13.35 -12.50 -5.30
C SER A 87 -13.46 -13.37 -6.55
N THR A 88 -13.14 -12.80 -7.72
CA THR A 88 -13.23 -13.50 -9.01
C THR A 88 -12.16 -14.58 -9.12
N ALA A 89 -10.94 -14.32 -8.63
CA ALA A 89 -9.87 -15.32 -8.61
C ALA A 89 -10.24 -16.52 -7.75
N ALA A 90 -10.77 -16.28 -6.54
CA ALA A 90 -11.20 -17.32 -5.64
C ALA A 90 -12.38 -18.13 -6.21
N GLU A 91 -13.37 -17.48 -6.82
CA GLU A 91 -14.48 -18.13 -7.50
C GLU A 91 -14.01 -19.05 -8.64
N LEU A 92 -13.10 -18.54 -9.49
CA LEU A 92 -12.53 -19.33 -10.58
C LEU A 92 -11.76 -20.57 -10.09
N GLU A 93 -11.10 -20.46 -8.95
CA GLU A 93 -10.35 -21.54 -8.32
C GLU A 93 -11.23 -22.45 -7.43
N GLY A 94 -12.54 -22.22 -7.39
CA GLY A 94 -13.48 -23.00 -6.58
C GLY A 94 -13.25 -22.89 -5.08
N THR A 95 -12.74 -21.74 -4.63
CA THR A 95 -12.42 -21.46 -3.22
C THR A 95 -13.03 -20.13 -2.76
N THR A 96 -12.80 -19.77 -1.52
CA THR A 96 -13.15 -18.46 -0.95
C THR A 96 -11.96 -17.88 -0.22
N VAL A 97 -11.89 -16.53 -0.15
CA VAL A 97 -10.84 -15.86 0.62
C VAL A 97 -11.11 -16.06 2.11
N ASP A 98 -10.17 -16.67 2.81
CA ASP A 98 -10.26 -16.85 4.27
C ASP A 98 -9.90 -15.55 5.00
N LEU A 99 -10.92 -14.71 5.22
CA LEU A 99 -10.78 -13.42 5.92
C LEU A 99 -10.33 -13.62 7.38
N ALA A 100 -10.77 -14.70 8.05
CA ALA A 100 -10.36 -14.97 9.42
C ALA A 100 -8.85 -15.25 9.50
N LYS A 101 -8.31 -15.98 8.53
CA LYS A 101 -6.86 -16.20 8.39
C LYS A 101 -6.12 -14.90 8.14
N VAL A 102 -6.63 -14.02 7.28
CA VAL A 102 -6.05 -12.71 6.99
C VAL A 102 -5.96 -11.86 8.27
N LEU A 103 -7.06 -11.73 8.99
CA LEU A 103 -7.12 -10.92 10.21
C LEU A 103 -6.28 -11.51 11.35
N THR A 104 -6.20 -12.83 11.44
CA THR A 104 -5.34 -13.51 12.42
C THR A 104 -3.86 -13.24 12.12
N ALA A 105 -3.46 -13.34 10.86
CA ALA A 105 -2.09 -13.02 10.43
C ALA A 105 -1.74 -11.55 10.71
N TYR A 106 -2.65 -10.62 10.45
CA TYR A 106 -2.47 -9.21 10.78
C TYR A 106 -2.26 -8.98 12.28
N ARG A 107 -3.12 -9.58 13.13
CA ARG A 107 -2.97 -9.47 14.59
C ARG A 107 -1.63 -10.03 15.06
N GLU A 108 -1.19 -11.16 14.52
CA GLU A 108 0.11 -11.75 14.83
C GLU A 108 1.27 -10.83 14.42
N LEU A 109 1.25 -10.23 13.22
CA LEU A 109 2.24 -9.24 12.81
C LEU A 109 2.26 -8.03 13.75
N ARG A 110 1.10 -7.59 14.24
CA ARG A 110 0.98 -6.51 15.24
C ARG A 110 1.57 -6.86 16.62
N THR A 111 1.75 -8.14 16.93
CA THR A 111 2.48 -8.54 18.16
C THR A 111 4.00 -8.51 17.97
N ARG A 112 4.46 -8.60 16.71
CA ARG A 112 5.88 -8.63 16.36
C ARG A 112 6.45 -7.24 16.08
N HIS A 113 5.61 -6.35 15.57
CA HIS A 113 5.97 -5.01 15.14
C HIS A 113 5.08 -3.97 15.80
N ALA A 114 5.66 -2.84 16.13
CA ALA A 114 4.92 -1.73 16.68
C ALA A 114 3.92 -1.12 15.67
N GLY A 115 4.21 -1.22 14.36
CA GLY A 115 3.33 -0.84 13.26
C GLY A 115 3.36 -1.86 12.11
N VAL A 116 2.34 -1.87 11.24
CA VAL A 116 2.30 -2.73 10.04
C VAL A 116 1.79 -1.93 8.85
N LEU A 117 2.55 -1.95 7.75
CA LEU A 117 2.13 -1.41 6.47
C LEU A 117 1.43 -2.52 5.68
N VAL A 118 0.13 -2.38 5.45
CA VAL A 118 -0.71 -3.38 4.78
C VAL A 118 -0.99 -2.94 3.36
N GLU A 119 -0.50 -3.68 2.36
CA GLU A 119 -0.75 -3.39 0.96
C GLU A 119 -1.97 -4.14 0.45
N GLY A 120 -3.02 -3.41 0.03
CA GLY A 120 -4.21 -3.96 -0.60
C GLY A 120 -3.96 -4.49 -2.02
N ALA A 121 -4.84 -5.36 -2.52
CA ALA A 121 -4.84 -5.82 -3.90
C ALA A 121 -5.70 -4.88 -4.77
N GLY A 122 -5.12 -4.34 -5.84
CA GLY A 122 -5.81 -3.39 -6.73
C GLY A 122 -6.13 -2.06 -6.05
N GLY A 123 -7.35 -1.55 -6.26
CA GLY A 123 -7.86 -0.32 -5.66
C GLY A 123 -8.77 -0.56 -4.46
N ILE A 124 -9.14 0.54 -3.77
CA ILE A 124 -9.93 0.49 -2.52
C ILE A 124 -11.34 -0.10 -2.69
N ALA A 125 -11.91 -0.06 -3.88
CA ALA A 125 -13.24 -0.59 -4.19
C ALA A 125 -13.21 -2.05 -4.70
N VAL A 126 -12.05 -2.71 -4.72
CA VAL A 126 -11.91 -4.08 -5.23
C VAL A 126 -12.58 -5.07 -4.28
N PRO A 127 -13.47 -5.97 -4.78
CA PRO A 127 -14.15 -6.95 -3.97
C PRO A 127 -13.22 -8.10 -3.55
N ILE A 128 -13.39 -8.56 -2.30
CA ILE A 128 -12.67 -9.70 -1.74
C ILE A 128 -13.60 -10.93 -1.69
N GLN A 129 -14.84 -10.75 -1.18
CA GLN A 129 -15.82 -11.82 -1.07
C GLN A 129 -17.22 -11.21 -0.95
N GLY A 130 -18.14 -11.52 -1.87
CA GLY A 130 -19.47 -10.91 -1.89
C GLY A 130 -19.37 -9.39 -1.92
N ASP A 131 -20.07 -8.72 -1.00
CA ASP A 131 -20.04 -7.27 -0.84
C ASP A 131 -18.85 -6.76 0.01
N TYR A 132 -18.05 -7.66 0.59
CA TYR A 132 -16.88 -7.29 1.38
C TYR A 132 -15.68 -6.98 0.47
N GLY A 133 -15.18 -5.77 0.54
CA GLY A 133 -14.09 -5.27 -0.30
C GLY A 133 -12.85 -4.82 0.47
N MET A 134 -11.90 -4.25 -0.26
CA MET A 134 -10.65 -3.73 0.31
C MET A 134 -10.90 -2.59 1.32
N ALA A 135 -11.96 -1.79 1.11
CA ALA A 135 -12.35 -0.75 2.06
C ALA A 135 -12.82 -1.34 3.39
N ASP A 136 -13.57 -2.44 3.34
CA ASP A 136 -14.05 -3.14 4.54
C ASP A 136 -12.88 -3.74 5.32
N LEU A 137 -11.93 -4.35 4.61
CA LEU A 137 -10.72 -4.89 5.23
C LEU A 137 -9.89 -3.80 5.92
N ALA A 138 -9.70 -2.65 5.27
CA ALA A 138 -8.98 -1.52 5.86
C ALA A 138 -9.69 -0.99 7.11
N ARG A 139 -11.04 -0.92 7.08
CA ARG A 139 -11.87 -0.50 8.21
C ARG A 139 -11.82 -1.50 9.36
N GLU A 140 -11.90 -2.81 9.07
CA GLU A 140 -11.84 -3.86 10.10
C GLU A 140 -10.46 -3.96 10.77
N MET A 141 -9.39 -3.61 10.02
CA MET A 141 -8.04 -3.46 10.57
C MET A 141 -7.83 -2.12 11.30
N GLU A 142 -8.82 -1.21 11.28
CA GLU A 142 -8.76 0.13 11.88
C GLU A 142 -7.59 0.97 11.36
N LEU A 143 -7.29 0.85 10.06
CA LEU A 143 -6.14 1.50 9.44
C LEU A 143 -6.52 2.74 8.64
N PRO A 144 -5.83 3.87 8.84
CA PRO A 144 -5.89 4.97 7.90
C PRO A 144 -5.28 4.58 6.55
N VAL A 145 -5.75 5.21 5.49
CA VAL A 145 -5.44 4.84 4.11
C VAL A 145 -4.41 5.79 3.52
N LEU A 146 -3.35 5.24 2.93
CA LEU A 146 -2.41 5.95 2.06
C LEU A 146 -2.70 5.54 0.61
N ILE A 147 -2.91 6.51 -0.28
CA ILE A 147 -3.25 6.25 -1.69
C ILE A 147 -2.01 6.41 -2.56
N VAL A 148 -1.73 5.43 -3.41
CA VAL A 148 -0.71 5.53 -4.47
C VAL A 148 -1.40 5.78 -5.79
N ALA A 149 -1.01 6.87 -6.47
CA ALA A 149 -1.57 7.32 -7.75
C ALA A 149 -0.50 7.38 -8.83
N ARG A 150 -0.88 7.16 -10.09
CA ARG A 150 0.01 7.38 -11.24
C ARG A 150 0.06 8.87 -11.62
N PRO A 151 1.11 9.38 -12.29
CA PRO A 151 1.21 10.79 -12.66
C PRO A 151 0.43 11.18 -13.92
N ALA A 152 0.10 10.21 -14.80
CA ALA A 152 -0.45 10.44 -16.14
C ALA A 152 -1.81 11.14 -16.15
N LEU A 153 -2.16 11.72 -17.31
CA LEU A 153 -3.47 12.34 -17.54
C LEU A 153 -4.61 11.39 -17.13
N GLY A 154 -5.64 11.92 -16.44
CA GLY A 154 -6.71 11.17 -15.79
C GLY A 154 -6.48 10.89 -14.31
N THR A 155 -5.26 11.11 -13.80
CA THR A 155 -4.94 10.84 -12.37
C THR A 155 -5.79 11.67 -11.40
N ILE A 156 -6.12 12.92 -11.74
CA ILE A 156 -6.98 13.78 -10.91
C ILE A 156 -8.32 13.09 -10.68
N ASN A 157 -8.99 12.67 -11.76
CA ASN A 157 -10.28 11.98 -11.66
C ASN A 157 -10.17 10.70 -10.81
N HIS A 158 -9.20 9.81 -11.12
CA HIS A 158 -9.04 8.56 -10.41
C HIS A 158 -8.73 8.76 -8.92
N THR A 159 -7.86 9.72 -8.61
CA THR A 159 -7.47 10.00 -7.22
C THR A 159 -8.63 10.63 -6.44
N VAL A 160 -9.33 11.60 -7.01
CA VAL A 160 -10.50 12.22 -6.37
C VAL A 160 -11.58 11.19 -6.08
N MET A 161 -11.89 10.32 -7.05
CA MET A 161 -12.88 9.24 -6.85
C MET A 161 -12.42 8.25 -5.78
N THR A 162 -11.14 7.86 -5.77
CA THR A 162 -10.58 6.94 -4.75
C THR A 162 -10.68 7.55 -3.35
N VAL A 163 -10.30 8.83 -3.20
CA VAL A 163 -10.42 9.56 -1.92
C VAL A 163 -11.87 9.62 -1.46
N ARG A 164 -12.79 10.03 -2.35
CA ARG A 164 -14.20 10.15 -2.00
C ARG A 164 -14.83 8.81 -1.64
N TYR A 165 -14.51 7.76 -2.37
CA TYR A 165 -14.97 6.40 -2.04
C TYR A 165 -14.46 5.97 -0.66
N ALA A 166 -13.16 6.12 -0.38
CA ALA A 166 -12.59 5.78 0.92
C ALA A 166 -13.27 6.55 2.06
N GLN A 167 -13.46 7.87 1.90
CA GLN A 167 -14.15 8.71 2.87
C GLN A 167 -15.62 8.28 3.10
N THR A 168 -16.35 7.93 2.02
CA THR A 168 -17.72 7.44 2.10
C THR A 168 -17.81 6.10 2.81
N ALA A 169 -16.77 5.24 2.66
CA ALA A 169 -16.65 3.99 3.39
C ALA A 169 -16.24 4.17 4.87
N GLY A 170 -16.11 5.42 5.35
CA GLY A 170 -15.74 5.73 6.74
C GLY A 170 -14.23 5.65 7.03
N LEU A 171 -13.40 5.63 5.98
CA LEU A 171 -11.95 5.56 6.13
C LEU A 171 -11.32 6.96 6.20
N THR A 172 -10.32 7.10 7.06
CA THR A 172 -9.47 8.29 7.07
C THR A 172 -8.39 8.17 6.00
N VAL A 173 -8.35 9.12 5.06
CA VAL A 173 -7.29 9.19 4.04
C VAL A 173 -6.16 10.07 4.56
N LEU A 174 -4.99 9.47 4.78
CA LEU A 174 -3.82 10.15 5.33
C LEU A 174 -3.15 11.06 4.32
N GLY A 175 -3.07 10.60 3.07
CA GLY A 175 -2.37 11.32 2.01
C GLY A 175 -2.32 10.54 0.71
N VAL A 176 -1.68 11.15 -0.28
CA VAL A 176 -1.44 10.56 -1.60
C VAL A 176 0.06 10.56 -1.89
N ILE A 177 0.58 9.48 -2.47
CA ILE A 177 1.91 9.43 -3.12
C ILE A 177 1.69 9.28 -4.63
N VAL A 178 2.28 10.14 -5.43
CA VAL A 178 2.27 10.02 -6.90
C VAL A 178 3.54 9.27 -7.32
N ALA A 179 3.39 8.05 -7.86
CA ALA A 179 4.51 7.19 -8.23
C ALA A 179 4.68 7.09 -9.75
N GLY A 180 5.93 6.97 -10.19
CA GLY A 180 6.28 6.86 -11.61
C GLY A 180 6.35 8.20 -12.32
N MET A 181 6.71 9.28 -11.62
CA MET A 181 6.91 10.61 -12.21
C MET A 181 8.00 10.56 -13.29
N PRO A 182 7.71 10.98 -14.53
CA PRO A 182 8.74 11.00 -15.58
C PRO A 182 9.87 11.98 -15.23
N LEU A 183 11.07 11.70 -15.76
CA LEU A 183 12.24 12.59 -15.55
C LEU A 183 11.98 14.01 -16.07
N ASN A 184 11.22 14.13 -17.15
CA ASN A 184 10.81 15.41 -17.74
C ASN A 184 9.26 15.48 -17.68
N PRO A 185 8.67 15.89 -16.54
CA PRO A 185 7.23 15.94 -16.38
C PRO A 185 6.60 17.03 -17.25
N GLY A 186 5.53 16.66 -17.96
CA GLY A 186 4.70 17.62 -18.71
C GLY A 186 3.77 18.43 -17.78
N LEU A 187 2.95 19.28 -18.36
CA LEU A 187 2.04 20.14 -17.59
C LEU A 187 1.05 19.32 -16.73
N ALA A 188 0.57 18.18 -17.25
CA ALA A 188 -0.35 17.33 -16.51
C ALA A 188 0.29 16.79 -15.22
N GLU A 189 1.51 16.26 -15.33
CA GLU A 189 2.24 15.70 -14.19
C GLU A 189 2.66 16.78 -13.18
N GLN A 190 2.98 17.97 -13.67
CA GLN A 190 3.39 19.10 -12.81
C GLN A 190 2.22 19.68 -12.02
N THR A 191 1.03 19.78 -12.62
CA THR A 191 -0.14 20.47 -12.04
C THR A 191 -1.10 19.53 -11.29
N SER A 192 -1.15 18.24 -11.64
CA SER A 192 -2.09 17.28 -11.04
C SER A 192 -1.97 17.16 -9.52
N PRO A 193 -0.77 17.16 -8.89
CA PRO A 193 -0.68 17.05 -7.43
C PRO A 193 -1.40 18.18 -6.69
N ALA A 194 -1.18 19.42 -7.11
CA ALA A 194 -1.86 20.57 -6.50
C ALA A 194 -3.38 20.55 -6.72
N ALA A 195 -3.81 20.13 -7.92
CA ALA A 195 -5.25 19.96 -8.21
C ALA A 195 -5.89 18.87 -7.33
N ILE A 196 -5.18 17.75 -7.10
CA ILE A 196 -5.64 16.69 -6.19
C ILE A 196 -5.82 17.24 -4.77
N GLU A 197 -4.83 17.93 -4.24
CA GLU A 197 -4.90 18.55 -2.91
C GLU A 197 -6.08 19.52 -2.80
N GLN A 198 -6.23 20.41 -3.78
CA GLN A 198 -7.31 21.40 -3.81
C GLN A 198 -8.70 20.76 -3.83
N LEU A 199 -8.89 19.69 -4.63
CA LEU A 199 -10.19 19.05 -4.81
C LEU A 199 -10.56 18.11 -3.66
N THR A 200 -9.58 17.52 -3.00
CA THR A 200 -9.81 16.48 -1.99
C THR A 200 -9.62 16.98 -0.56
N GLY A 201 -8.82 18.00 -0.35
CA GLY A 201 -8.33 18.41 0.97
C GLY A 201 -7.29 17.44 1.56
N VAL A 202 -6.83 16.46 0.77
CA VAL A 202 -5.86 15.43 1.21
C VAL A 202 -4.47 15.80 0.65
N PRO A 203 -3.40 15.81 1.49
CA PRO A 203 -2.09 16.21 1.04
C PRO A 203 -1.43 15.20 0.10
N VAL A 204 -0.68 15.69 -0.89
CA VAL A 204 0.25 14.87 -1.68
C VAL A 204 1.59 14.80 -0.95
N LEU A 205 1.84 13.69 -0.28
CA LEU A 205 2.98 13.50 0.62
C LEU A 205 4.30 13.27 -0.12
N GLY A 206 4.22 12.84 -1.38
CA GLY A 206 5.43 12.58 -2.16
C GLY A 206 5.17 12.32 -3.64
N ARG A 207 6.27 12.40 -4.41
CA ARG A 207 6.29 12.13 -5.85
C ARG A 207 7.47 11.22 -6.13
N LEU A 208 7.23 9.92 -6.30
CA LEU A 208 8.27 8.94 -6.61
C LEU A 208 8.63 9.03 -8.11
N PRO A 209 9.88 9.33 -8.46
CA PRO A 209 10.33 9.32 -9.84
C PRO A 209 10.18 7.94 -10.50
N TYR A 210 10.02 7.92 -11.82
CA TYR A 210 10.17 6.70 -12.59
C TYR A 210 11.65 6.28 -12.58
N ASP A 211 11.89 5.01 -12.30
CA ASP A 211 13.22 4.41 -12.34
C ASP A 211 13.12 3.05 -13.02
N ASP A 212 13.79 2.89 -14.15
CA ASP A 212 13.82 1.67 -14.96
C ASP A 212 14.63 0.52 -14.33
N LYS A 213 15.39 0.82 -13.28
CA LYS A 213 16.09 -0.20 -12.49
C LYS A 213 15.19 -0.93 -11.51
N ILE A 214 14.03 -0.35 -11.17
CA ILE A 214 13.07 -1.01 -10.29
C ILE A 214 12.54 -2.28 -10.96
N ASN A 215 12.73 -3.41 -10.31
CA ASN A 215 12.27 -4.70 -10.81
C ASN A 215 11.71 -5.54 -9.65
N THR A 216 10.38 -5.69 -9.62
CA THR A 216 9.69 -6.41 -8.55
C THR A 216 9.98 -7.91 -8.56
N ASP A 217 10.18 -8.51 -9.74
CA ASP A 217 10.45 -9.95 -9.87
C ASP A 217 11.85 -10.32 -9.37
N ARG A 218 12.79 -9.37 -9.46
CA ARG A 218 14.17 -9.52 -8.98
C ARG A 218 14.40 -8.92 -7.60
N CYS A 219 13.35 -8.38 -7.00
CA CYS A 219 13.42 -7.64 -5.74
C CYS A 219 14.42 -6.47 -5.76
N ASP A 220 14.60 -5.83 -6.92
CA ASP A 220 15.46 -4.65 -7.04
C ASP A 220 14.64 -3.38 -6.78
N PRO A 221 14.93 -2.62 -5.71
CA PRO A 221 14.21 -1.39 -5.39
C PRO A 221 14.64 -0.19 -6.23
N GLY A 222 15.70 -0.30 -7.07
CA GLY A 222 16.32 0.86 -7.69
C GLY A 222 16.65 1.93 -6.66
N ALA A 223 16.36 3.19 -6.97
CA ALA A 223 16.56 4.33 -6.08
C ALA A 223 15.34 4.67 -5.19
N SER A 224 14.32 3.82 -5.13
CA SER A 224 13.05 4.14 -4.45
C SER A 224 13.21 4.42 -2.95
N VAL A 225 14.10 3.71 -2.26
CA VAL A 225 14.38 3.91 -0.83
C VAL A 225 15.12 5.22 -0.59
N ASP A 226 16.18 5.48 -1.37
CA ASP A 226 16.94 6.74 -1.28
C ASP A 226 16.03 7.94 -1.54
N TRP A 227 15.12 7.81 -2.50
CA TRP A 227 14.14 8.84 -2.79
C TRP A 227 13.18 9.08 -1.60
N MET A 228 12.70 8.05 -0.90
CA MET A 228 11.84 8.21 0.28
C MET A 228 12.50 9.07 1.36
N HIS A 229 13.81 8.90 1.56
CA HIS A 229 14.60 9.73 2.46
C HIS A 229 14.84 11.13 1.91
N ALA A 230 15.44 11.24 0.72
CA ALA A 230 15.87 12.50 0.15
C ALA A 230 14.72 13.50 -0.08
N SER A 231 13.54 12.98 -0.47
CA SER A 231 12.34 13.82 -0.64
C SER A 231 11.67 14.19 0.68
N GLY A 232 12.02 13.55 1.80
CA GLY A 232 11.33 13.70 3.08
C GLY A 232 9.91 13.09 3.10
N THR A 233 9.57 12.20 2.17
CA THR A 233 8.23 11.61 2.09
C THR A 233 7.92 10.74 3.30
N ALA A 234 8.87 9.90 3.75
CA ALA A 234 8.70 9.09 4.95
C ALA A 234 8.41 9.96 6.19
N GLN A 235 9.13 11.08 6.35
CA GLN A 235 8.88 12.02 7.44
C GLN A 235 7.49 12.66 7.36
N ARG A 236 7.05 13.10 6.16
CA ARG A 236 5.69 13.65 6.00
C ARG A 236 4.60 12.63 6.30
N VAL A 237 4.79 11.35 6.00
CA VAL A 237 3.86 10.28 6.39
C VAL A 237 3.78 10.18 7.92
N LEU A 238 4.91 10.19 8.62
CA LEU A 238 4.95 10.19 10.09
C LEU A 238 4.27 11.41 10.68
N ASP A 239 4.52 12.60 10.12
CA ASP A 239 3.92 13.85 10.60
C ASP A 239 2.40 13.81 10.48
N GLN A 240 1.86 13.30 9.37
CA GLN A 240 0.41 13.13 9.19
C GLN A 240 -0.16 12.09 10.16
N MET A 241 0.54 11.00 10.42
CA MET A 241 0.13 10.00 11.43
C MET A 241 0.06 10.61 12.83
N ASN A 242 1.04 11.44 13.20
CA ASN A 242 1.05 12.14 14.48
C ASN A 242 -0.11 13.14 14.60
N ILE A 243 -0.42 13.87 13.51
CA ILE A 243 -1.56 14.78 13.47
C ILE A 243 -2.86 14.01 13.70
N LEU A 244 -3.04 12.89 13.01
CA LEU A 244 -4.23 12.03 13.15
C LEU A 244 -4.38 11.50 14.57
N ALA A 245 -3.31 10.95 15.16
CA ALA A 245 -3.36 10.40 16.51
C ALA A 245 -3.69 11.47 17.56
N ASN A 246 -3.15 12.68 17.43
CA ASN A 246 -3.47 13.79 18.31
C ASN A 246 -4.92 14.27 18.18
N ALA A 247 -5.52 14.11 16.97
CA ALA A 247 -6.93 14.46 16.75
C ALA A 247 -7.89 13.44 17.39
N LEU A 248 -7.52 12.16 17.43
CA LEU A 248 -8.31 11.08 18.01
C LEU A 248 -8.21 11.02 19.56
N SER A 249 -7.22 11.70 20.15
CA SER A 249 -6.99 11.74 21.60
C SER A 249 -7.73 12.89 22.29
N LYS A 250 -8.44 13.72 21.55
CA LYS A 250 -9.26 14.86 22.03
C LYS A 250 -10.72 14.51 22.00
#